data_c5ddfd0bf36f6769721753990fd75dd9
#
_entry.id   c5ddfd0bf36f6769721753990fd75dd9
#
_cell.length_a   1.000
_cell.length_b   1.000
_cell.length_c   1.000
_cell.angle_alpha   90.00
_cell.angle_beta   90.00
_cell.angle_gamma   90.00
#
_symmetry.space_group_name_H-M   'P 1'
#
loop_
_entity.id
_entity.type
_entity.pdbx_description
1 polymer ?
#
loop_
_entity_poly.entity_id
_entity_poly.type
_entity_poly.pdbx_seq_one_letter_code
_entity_poly.pdbx_strand_id
1 'polypeptide(L)'
;MFDIRDYDPAYAPPYSAAKDPVNMLGMIGANVVEDIADIVHLDEFLERKDEATVVDTRPPEMREAQGRIDGDENVPLGELREWAADANPDGEVLTYCKIGKSSYMATRVLAEYGIPARSLTGGYYRYEYAATDDGERVESVPAE
;
A
#
# COMPACT_ATOMS: atom_id res chain seq x y z
N MET A 1 11.97 -3.37 -17.68
CA MET A 1 11.74 -3.18 -16.24
C MET A 1 13.03 -3.40 -15.44
N PHE A 2 13.74 -4.52 -15.64
CA PHE A 2 15.01 -4.80 -14.95
C PHE A 2 16.11 -3.79 -15.27
N ASP A 3 16.25 -3.36 -16.52
CA ASP A 3 17.22 -2.32 -16.92
C ASP A 3 16.97 -0.98 -16.20
N ILE A 4 15.70 -0.68 -15.88
CA ILE A 4 15.34 0.54 -15.12
C ILE A 4 15.72 0.40 -13.65
N ARG A 5 15.61 -0.79 -13.07
CA ARG A 5 16.05 -1.08 -11.69
C ARG A 5 17.55 -0.81 -11.51
N ASP A 6 18.32 -1.19 -12.50
CA ASP A 6 19.79 -1.15 -12.47
C ASP A 6 20.36 0.11 -13.16
N TYR A 7 19.48 1.01 -13.60
CA TYR A 7 19.87 2.31 -14.17
C TYR A 7 20.54 3.19 -13.10
N ASP A 8 21.74 3.65 -13.37
CA ASP A 8 22.53 4.51 -12.47
C ASP A 8 22.50 5.96 -12.97
N PRO A 9 21.50 6.78 -12.58
CA PRO A 9 21.49 8.19 -12.89
C PRO A 9 22.59 8.91 -12.12
N ALA A 10 23.14 9.96 -12.68
CA ALA A 10 24.17 10.77 -12.04
C ALA A 10 23.70 11.23 -10.63
N TYR A 11 24.25 10.64 -9.60
CA TYR A 11 23.91 10.93 -8.21
C TYR A 11 24.62 12.18 -7.70
N ALA A 12 23.85 13.18 -7.28
CA ALA A 12 24.37 14.40 -6.64
C ALA A 12 23.84 14.49 -5.19
N PRO A 13 24.61 14.06 -4.17
CA PRO A 13 24.15 13.94 -2.79
C PRO A 13 23.45 15.16 -2.20
N PRO A 14 23.79 16.42 -2.53
CA PRO A 14 23.09 17.58 -1.98
C PRO A 14 21.68 17.80 -2.57
N TYR A 15 21.35 17.14 -3.69
CA TYR A 15 20.15 17.45 -4.48
C TYR A 15 19.21 16.26 -4.68
N SER A 16 19.62 15.04 -4.36
CA SER A 16 18.79 13.86 -4.57
C SER A 16 18.89 12.85 -3.43
N ALA A 17 17.83 12.06 -3.22
CA ALA A 17 17.86 10.92 -2.33
C ALA A 17 18.75 9.80 -2.89
N ALA A 18 19.21 8.89 -2.01
CA ALA A 18 20.06 7.77 -2.38
C ALA A 18 19.47 6.81 -3.43
N LYS A 19 18.15 6.88 -3.66
CA LYS A 19 17.45 6.16 -4.74
C LYS A 19 16.58 7.15 -5.50
N ASP A 20 16.79 7.20 -6.80
CA ASP A 20 15.98 7.98 -7.72
C ASP A 20 14.58 7.37 -7.85
N PRO A 21 13.50 8.18 -8.04
CA PRO A 21 12.16 7.68 -8.30
C PRO A 21 12.07 6.68 -9.45
N VAL A 22 12.89 6.82 -10.47
CA VAL A 22 12.96 5.90 -11.62
C VAL A 22 13.47 4.52 -11.21
N ASN A 23 14.52 4.46 -10.38
CA ASN A 23 15.01 3.20 -9.82
C ASN A 23 13.94 2.54 -8.94
N MET A 24 13.26 3.33 -8.11
CA MET A 24 12.19 2.79 -7.27
C MET A 24 11.04 2.21 -8.10
N LEU A 25 10.65 2.89 -9.19
CA LEU A 25 9.66 2.36 -10.12
C LEU A 25 10.12 1.06 -10.76
N GLY A 26 11.37 1.00 -11.21
CA GLY A 26 11.98 -0.22 -11.76
C GLY A 26 12.02 -1.37 -10.77
N MET A 27 12.34 -1.11 -9.50
CA MET A 27 12.37 -2.10 -8.43
C MET A 27 10.96 -2.64 -8.11
N ILE A 28 9.97 -1.75 -7.98
CA ILE A 28 8.58 -2.15 -7.74
C ILE A 28 8.06 -2.99 -8.91
N GLY A 29 8.27 -2.52 -10.14
CA GLY A 29 7.82 -3.24 -11.32
C GLY A 29 8.51 -4.60 -11.50
N ALA A 30 9.80 -4.70 -11.18
CA ALA A 30 10.51 -5.97 -11.19
C ALA A 30 9.92 -6.95 -10.17
N ASN A 31 9.65 -6.48 -8.95
CA ASN A 31 9.07 -7.31 -7.89
C ASN A 31 7.64 -7.79 -8.22
N VAL A 32 6.86 -6.98 -8.93
CA VAL A 32 5.53 -7.41 -9.42
C VAL A 32 5.66 -8.49 -10.50
N VAL A 33 6.61 -8.33 -11.43
CA VAL A 33 6.87 -9.32 -12.49
C VAL A 33 7.44 -10.63 -11.93
N GLU A 34 8.18 -10.56 -10.84
CA GLU A 34 8.78 -11.72 -10.14
C GLU A 34 7.84 -12.33 -9.08
N ASP A 35 6.59 -11.88 -8.98
CA ASP A 35 5.60 -12.30 -7.96
C ASP A 35 6.10 -12.14 -6.51
N ILE A 36 7.01 -11.19 -6.27
CA ILE A 36 7.57 -10.90 -4.93
C ILE A 36 6.62 -9.99 -4.13
N ALA A 37 5.90 -9.11 -4.83
CA ALA A 37 4.90 -8.24 -4.22
C ALA A 37 3.80 -7.91 -5.23
N ASP A 38 2.57 -7.96 -4.80
CA ASP A 38 1.42 -7.74 -5.66
C ASP A 38 0.73 -6.39 -5.38
N ILE A 39 0.09 -5.86 -6.40
CA ILE A 39 -0.62 -4.58 -6.34
C ILE A 39 -2.07 -4.75 -6.78
N VAL A 40 -2.93 -3.87 -6.29
CA VAL A 40 -4.32 -3.75 -6.72
C VAL A 40 -4.61 -2.31 -7.14
N HIS A 41 -5.31 -2.14 -8.25
CA HIS A 41 -5.81 -0.84 -8.68
C HIS A 41 -7.10 -0.47 -7.96
N LEU A 42 -7.42 0.82 -7.94
CA LEU A 42 -8.55 1.33 -7.15
C LEU A 42 -9.88 0.66 -7.50
N ASP A 43 -10.17 0.48 -8.78
CA ASP A 43 -11.45 -0.10 -9.22
C ASP A 43 -11.61 -1.52 -8.65
N GLU A 44 -10.62 -2.36 -8.81
CA GLU A 44 -10.60 -3.71 -8.27
C GLU A 44 -10.57 -3.72 -6.73
N PHE A 45 -9.88 -2.76 -6.10
CA PHE A 45 -9.87 -2.60 -4.66
C PHE A 45 -11.28 -2.32 -4.12
N LEU A 46 -12.03 -1.42 -4.75
CA LEU A 46 -13.41 -1.08 -4.36
C LEU A 46 -14.37 -2.26 -4.50
N GLU A 47 -14.19 -3.10 -5.53
CA GLU A 47 -15.00 -4.31 -5.73
C GLU A 47 -14.74 -5.37 -4.64
N ARG A 48 -13.52 -5.44 -4.11
CA ARG A 48 -13.07 -6.51 -3.22
C ARG A 48 -13.02 -6.15 -1.74
N LYS A 49 -12.95 -4.86 -1.40
CA LYS A 49 -12.71 -4.40 -0.03
C LYS A 49 -13.71 -4.93 1.00
N ASP A 50 -14.94 -5.20 0.60
CA ASP A 50 -16.01 -5.67 1.50
C ASP A 50 -15.93 -7.19 1.76
N GLU A 51 -15.16 -7.94 0.94
CA GLU A 51 -14.93 -9.37 1.07
C GLU A 51 -13.51 -9.71 1.54
N ALA A 52 -12.62 -8.72 1.60
CA ALA A 52 -11.22 -8.87 1.98
C ALA A 52 -10.94 -8.22 3.34
N THR A 53 -9.84 -8.63 3.98
CA THR A 53 -9.33 -7.90 5.15
C THR A 53 -8.57 -6.67 4.67
N VAL A 54 -9.05 -5.47 4.97
CA VAL A 54 -8.39 -4.21 4.59
C VAL A 54 -7.51 -3.71 5.73
N VAL A 55 -6.23 -3.51 5.47
CA VAL A 55 -5.24 -3.10 6.48
C VAL A 55 -4.60 -1.77 6.13
N ASP A 56 -4.75 -0.79 7.03
CA ASP A 56 -4.05 0.48 7.00
C ASP A 56 -2.70 0.39 7.73
N THR A 57 -1.60 0.56 7.00
CA THR A 57 -0.25 0.44 7.55
C THR A 57 0.34 1.76 8.05
N ARG A 58 -0.47 2.84 8.11
CA ARG A 58 -0.05 4.13 8.64
C ARG A 58 0.02 4.13 10.16
N PRO A 59 0.85 5.00 10.75
CA PRO A 59 0.75 5.31 12.18
C PRO A 59 -0.67 5.81 12.54
N PRO A 60 -1.19 5.48 13.74
CA PRO A 60 -2.52 5.89 14.18
C PRO A 60 -2.76 7.40 14.06
N GLU A 61 -1.78 8.22 14.43
CA GLU A 61 -1.88 9.68 14.38
C GLU A 61 -2.09 10.21 12.95
N MET A 62 -1.45 9.55 11.97
CA MET A 62 -1.62 9.91 10.56
C MET A 62 -3.01 9.52 10.05
N ARG A 63 -3.50 8.36 10.47
CA ARG A 63 -4.84 7.87 10.15
C ARG A 63 -5.92 8.77 10.73
N GLU A 64 -5.79 9.18 11.99
CA GLU A 64 -6.69 10.11 12.65
C GLU A 64 -6.71 11.48 11.97
N ALA A 65 -5.56 12.02 11.59
CA ALA A 65 -5.47 13.33 10.95
C ALA A 65 -5.96 13.40 9.50
N GLN A 66 -5.93 12.27 8.77
CA GLN A 66 -6.16 12.25 7.32
C GLN A 66 -7.41 11.47 6.89
N GLY A 67 -8.12 10.83 7.83
CA GLY A 67 -9.23 9.93 7.52
C GLY A 67 -8.77 8.51 7.17
N ARG A 68 -9.72 7.64 6.90
CA ARG A 68 -9.52 6.20 6.69
C ARG A 68 -10.50 5.63 5.67
N ILE A 69 -10.27 4.41 5.22
CA ILE A 69 -11.24 3.61 4.46
C ILE A 69 -12.15 2.89 5.45
N ASP A 70 -13.45 2.94 5.21
CA ASP A 70 -14.40 2.29 6.11
C ASP A 70 -14.21 0.77 6.12
N GLY A 71 -14.32 0.17 7.33
CA GLY A 71 -14.13 -1.26 7.54
C GLY A 71 -12.66 -1.71 7.62
N ASP A 72 -11.70 -0.78 7.61
CA ASP A 72 -10.28 -1.11 7.72
C ASP A 72 -9.84 -1.43 9.15
N GLU A 73 -8.76 -2.20 9.24
CA GLU A 73 -8.00 -2.46 10.46
C GLU A 73 -6.69 -1.65 10.42
N ASN A 74 -6.37 -0.91 11.49
CA ASN A 74 -5.11 -0.18 11.55
C ASN A 74 -4.02 -1.06 12.15
N VAL A 75 -3.07 -1.47 11.33
CA VAL A 75 -1.89 -2.23 11.72
C VAL A 75 -0.64 -1.53 11.20
N PRO A 76 -0.02 -0.65 11.98
CA PRO A 76 1.20 0.03 11.59
C PRO A 76 2.27 -0.94 11.09
N LEU A 77 3.03 -0.54 10.07
CA LEU A 77 4.03 -1.42 9.45
C LEU A 77 4.99 -2.06 10.47
N GLY A 78 5.32 -1.34 11.55
CA GLY A 78 6.18 -1.85 12.62
C GLY A 78 5.57 -2.98 13.46
N GLU A 79 4.25 -3.06 13.53
CA GLU A 79 3.48 -4.06 14.28
C GLU A 79 2.99 -5.21 13.41
N LEU A 80 3.14 -5.08 12.09
CA LEU A 80 2.57 -6.01 11.12
C LEU A 80 3.09 -7.45 11.28
N ARG A 81 4.33 -7.65 11.71
CA ARG A 81 4.91 -8.99 11.93
C ARG A 81 4.25 -9.70 13.11
N GLU A 82 3.97 -8.98 14.18
CA GLU A 82 3.27 -9.51 15.35
C GLU A 82 1.82 -9.85 14.98
N TRP A 83 1.14 -8.91 14.32
CA TRP A 83 -0.20 -9.15 13.80
C TRP A 83 -0.26 -10.37 12.86
N ALA A 84 0.66 -10.48 11.89
CA ALA A 84 0.67 -11.57 10.92
C ALA A 84 0.95 -12.95 11.53
N ALA A 85 1.67 -13.01 12.67
CA ALA A 85 1.94 -14.27 13.36
C ALA A 85 0.69 -14.87 13.99
N ASP A 86 -0.26 -14.04 14.44
CA ASP A 86 -1.50 -14.44 15.09
C ASP A 86 -2.73 -14.32 14.17
N ALA A 87 -2.61 -13.55 13.08
CA ALA A 87 -3.70 -13.33 12.14
C ALA A 87 -3.97 -14.60 11.32
N ASN A 88 -5.24 -14.89 11.17
CA ASN A 88 -5.73 -15.90 10.24
C ASN A 88 -6.83 -15.26 9.38
N PRO A 89 -6.47 -14.33 8.48
CA PRO A 89 -7.45 -13.62 7.68
C PRO A 89 -8.16 -14.61 6.76
N ASP A 90 -9.48 -14.49 6.70
CA ASP A 90 -10.29 -15.23 5.74
C ASP A 90 -10.05 -14.64 4.35
N GLY A 91 -9.14 -15.25 3.58
CA GLY A 91 -8.86 -14.85 2.22
C GLY A 91 -7.70 -13.87 2.06
N GLU A 92 -7.86 -12.92 1.14
CA GLU A 92 -6.84 -11.95 0.75
C GLU A 92 -6.81 -10.74 1.69
N VAL A 93 -5.60 -10.21 1.91
CA VAL A 93 -5.40 -8.94 2.61
C VAL A 93 -5.14 -7.82 1.61
N LEU A 94 -5.94 -6.77 1.65
CA LEU A 94 -5.72 -5.55 0.88
C LEU A 94 -5.06 -4.50 1.77
N THR A 95 -3.83 -4.12 1.46
CA THR A 95 -3.09 -3.15 2.25
C THR A 95 -3.10 -1.78 1.62
N TYR A 96 -3.15 -0.73 2.43
CA TYR A 96 -2.94 0.62 1.98
C TYR A 96 -2.12 1.45 2.98
N CYS A 97 -1.54 2.54 2.51
CA CYS A 97 -0.99 3.60 3.35
C CYS A 97 -1.28 4.95 2.69
N LYS A 98 -0.58 6.01 3.02
CA LYS A 98 -0.82 7.32 2.42
C LYS A 98 -0.65 7.34 0.89
N ILE A 99 0.47 6.81 0.39
CA ILE A 99 0.89 6.89 -1.03
C ILE A 99 1.30 5.55 -1.65
N GLY A 100 1.17 4.43 -0.94
CA GLY A 100 1.51 3.09 -1.42
C GLY A 100 2.88 2.55 -1.00
N LYS A 101 3.75 3.33 -0.33
CA LYS A 101 5.11 2.87 0.00
C LYS A 101 5.15 1.84 1.13
N SER A 102 4.59 2.15 2.30
CA SER A 102 4.59 1.21 3.44
C SER A 102 3.64 0.04 3.22
N SER A 103 2.53 0.23 2.53
CA SER A 103 1.63 -0.87 2.17
C SER A 103 2.26 -1.86 1.18
N TYR A 104 3.06 -1.38 0.23
CA TYR A 104 3.86 -2.25 -0.62
C TYR A 104 4.89 -3.07 0.21
N MET A 105 5.54 -2.46 1.19
CA MET A 105 6.43 -3.21 2.10
C MET A 105 5.65 -4.22 2.94
N ALA A 106 4.43 -3.90 3.32
CA ALA A 106 3.54 -4.78 4.06
C ALA A 106 3.20 -6.06 3.29
N THR A 107 2.94 -6.00 1.99
CA THR A 107 2.66 -7.22 1.20
C THR A 107 3.81 -8.21 1.26
N ARG A 108 5.05 -7.72 1.26
CA ARG A 108 6.24 -8.58 1.36
C ARG A 108 6.38 -9.22 2.74
N VAL A 109 6.06 -8.46 3.79
CA VAL A 109 6.03 -9.02 5.16
C VAL A 109 4.96 -10.09 5.27
N LEU A 110 3.75 -9.85 4.77
CA LEU A 110 2.65 -10.81 4.81
C LEU A 110 2.96 -12.08 4.03
N ALA A 111 3.63 -11.97 2.89
CA ALA A 111 4.08 -13.11 2.09
C ALA A 111 5.04 -14.04 2.86
N GLU A 112 5.88 -13.51 3.77
CA GLU A 112 6.74 -14.32 4.65
C GLU A 112 5.93 -15.23 5.59
N TYR A 113 4.68 -14.83 5.92
CA TYR A 113 3.74 -15.60 6.74
C TYR A 113 2.74 -16.41 5.92
N GLY A 114 2.89 -16.45 4.60
CA GLY A 114 2.00 -17.18 3.69
C GLY A 114 0.62 -16.52 3.53
N ILE A 115 0.48 -15.26 3.90
CA ILE A 115 -0.75 -14.48 3.78
C ILE A 115 -0.76 -13.78 2.42
N PRO A 116 -1.70 -14.11 1.51
CA PRO A 116 -1.82 -13.43 0.23
C PRO A 116 -2.24 -11.98 0.45
N ALA A 117 -1.48 -11.03 -0.09
CA ALA A 117 -1.75 -9.62 0.11
C ALA A 117 -1.40 -8.77 -1.11
N ARG A 118 -2.23 -7.76 -1.39
CA ARG A 118 -1.97 -6.77 -2.44
C ARG A 118 -2.05 -5.36 -1.91
N SER A 119 -1.19 -4.48 -2.46
CA SER A 119 -1.11 -3.09 -2.06
C SER A 119 -1.89 -2.18 -3.00
N LEU A 120 -2.76 -1.32 -2.44
CA LEU A 120 -3.48 -0.30 -3.21
C LEU A 120 -2.50 0.70 -3.84
N THR A 121 -2.50 0.76 -5.18
CA THR A 121 -1.69 1.72 -5.93
C THR A 121 -2.12 3.16 -5.63
N GLY A 122 -1.14 4.00 -5.28
CA GLY A 122 -1.39 5.39 -4.90
C GLY A 122 -1.94 5.59 -3.49
N GLY A 123 -2.29 4.49 -2.77
CA GLY A 123 -2.71 4.50 -1.38
C GLY A 123 -3.97 5.33 -1.11
N TYR A 124 -4.09 5.84 0.12
CA TYR A 124 -5.25 6.64 0.56
C TYR A 124 -5.45 7.91 -0.27
N TYR A 125 -4.38 8.53 -0.76
CA TYR A 125 -4.50 9.70 -1.65
C TYR A 125 -5.29 9.39 -2.92
N ARG A 126 -5.06 8.24 -3.53
CA ARG A 126 -5.80 7.83 -4.72
C ARG A 126 -7.26 7.56 -4.41
N TYR A 127 -7.53 6.93 -3.27
CA TYR A 127 -8.87 6.66 -2.78
C TYR A 127 -9.64 7.95 -2.50
N GLU A 128 -9.04 8.87 -1.72
CA GLU A 128 -9.63 10.15 -1.35
C GLU A 128 -9.90 11.04 -2.57
N TYR A 129 -8.95 11.09 -3.52
CA TYR A 129 -9.12 11.86 -4.75
C TYR A 129 -10.30 11.36 -5.58
N ALA A 130 -10.45 10.05 -5.75
CA ALA A 130 -11.57 9.47 -6.47
C ALA A 130 -12.91 9.75 -5.77
N ALA A 131 -12.93 9.73 -4.44
CA ALA A 131 -14.12 10.09 -3.65
C ALA A 131 -14.57 11.54 -3.85
N THR A 132 -13.64 12.45 -4.23
CA THR A 132 -13.94 13.87 -4.44
C THR A 132 -14.30 14.22 -5.89
N ASP A 133 -13.82 13.44 -6.86
CA ASP A 133 -13.91 13.77 -8.30
C ASP A 133 -15.20 13.23 -8.98
N ASP A 134 -15.72 12.10 -8.53
CA ASP A 134 -16.85 11.42 -9.20
C ASP A 134 -18.25 11.83 -8.70
N GLY A 135 -18.39 12.71 -7.71
CA GLY A 135 -19.70 13.10 -7.17
C GLY A 135 -20.53 11.96 -6.55
N GLU A 136 -20.12 10.72 -6.73
CA GLU A 136 -20.57 9.53 -6.02
C GLU A 136 -19.53 9.22 -4.93
N ARG A 137 -19.83 9.66 -3.73
CA ARG A 137 -18.98 9.54 -2.56
C ARG A 137 -18.62 8.08 -2.29
N VAL A 138 -17.39 7.73 -2.50
CA VAL A 138 -16.74 6.76 -1.62
C VAL A 138 -16.65 7.47 -0.27
N GLU A 139 -17.50 7.12 0.69
CA GLU A 139 -17.52 7.80 1.98
C GLU A 139 -16.20 7.55 2.70
N SER A 140 -15.35 8.59 2.71
CA SER A 140 -14.23 8.63 3.64
C SER A 140 -14.82 8.85 5.03
N VAL A 141 -14.54 7.94 5.97
CA VAL A 141 -14.92 8.11 7.37
C VAL A 141 -14.03 9.22 7.93
N PRO A 142 -14.59 10.36 8.39
CA PRO A 142 -13.79 11.40 9.03
C PRO A 142 -13.10 10.84 10.28
N ALA A 143 -11.97 11.41 10.62
CA ALA A 143 -11.34 11.16 11.91
C ALA A 143 -12.30 11.58 13.02
N GLU A 144 -12.61 10.69 13.94
CA GLU A 144 -13.30 11.02 15.19
C GLU A 144 -12.31 11.52 16.22
#